data_2e4d414b5d8ff7e07fe04b6799caefea
#
_entry.id   2e4d414b5d8ff7e07fe04b6799caefea
#
_cell.length_a   1.000
_cell.length_b   1.000
_cell.length_c   1.000
_cell.angle_alpha   90.00
_cell.angle_beta   90.00
_cell.angle_gamma   90.00
#
_symmetry.space_group_name_H-M   'P 1'
#
loop_
_entity.id
_entity.type
_entity.pdbx_description
1 polymer ?
#
loop_
_entity_poly.entity_id
_entity_poly.type
_entity_poly.pdbx_seq_one_letter_code
_entity_poly.pdbx_strand_id
1 'polypeptide(L)'
;MQRVSAGAGALLFTPLMQPLQAATVAGSARNPRRVVFVTISNGVNPNFLCPEGVGRDVRRNGGLIDLPLAGTKLPFTLEPLEGIKNRVTILQGLSGRIAGGGHFTNYGALGAYSGRAGVFGETIDLALAKTRDTIFPHLGLGVLTSSTPVAYGRSASGREQPVPFICDPRLAHDQLFGSVAQGEARQALDARDNLIDFLSRDIRKLEAKLTGEERKRMDLHVQGYQAMIDRRGRLDAAKDTLRKHAPVVTPSYSDDCPMQQLAAQFDVATAALISGLTEVVSISSGVGGLWNMTYRSLGINLASHPIGHGGGENGKSSAELQQIIRRYHIELIAGMARKLGAVAEGKGTMLDNTVIVFLSDAAEGHHSQCKEWPMVIVGNLGGALKTNGRYLEYPHYGNAGNRTVANWYLTLLAAAGAPRARFGVADPSMDPKDQIGPLGELL
;
A
#
# COMPACT_ATOMS: atom_id res chain seq x y z
N MET A 1 -6.80 -42.35 -5.20
CA MET A 1 -6.95 -40.91 -4.91
C MET A 1 -5.90 -40.13 -5.69
N GLN A 2 -6.24 -39.67 -6.88
CA GLN A 2 -5.37 -38.84 -7.69
C GLN A 2 -5.43 -37.41 -7.12
N ARG A 3 -4.29 -36.89 -6.70
CA ARG A 3 -4.13 -35.47 -6.38
C ARG A 3 -4.20 -34.71 -7.71
N VAL A 4 -5.30 -34.03 -7.95
CA VAL A 4 -5.37 -33.03 -9.01
C VAL A 4 -4.49 -31.87 -8.54
N SER A 5 -3.34 -31.71 -9.18
CA SER A 5 -2.53 -30.51 -9.03
C SER A 5 -3.35 -29.33 -9.54
N ALA A 6 -3.71 -28.41 -8.65
CA ALA A 6 -4.25 -27.12 -9.06
C ALA A 6 -3.18 -26.46 -9.93
N GLY A 7 -3.39 -26.47 -11.24
CA GLY A 7 -2.44 -25.92 -12.19
C GLY A 7 -2.26 -24.41 -12.00
N ALA A 8 -1.15 -23.88 -12.48
CA ALA A 8 -0.77 -22.47 -12.46
C ALA A 8 -1.88 -21.50 -12.90
N GLY A 9 -2.87 -21.98 -13.66
CA GLY A 9 -4.05 -21.21 -14.07
C GLY A 9 -4.97 -20.77 -12.93
N ALA A 10 -5.09 -21.55 -11.84
CA ALA A 10 -5.95 -21.17 -10.71
C ALA A 10 -5.35 -20.02 -9.88
N LEU A 11 -4.02 -19.92 -9.83
CA LEU A 11 -3.31 -18.84 -9.12
C LEU A 11 -3.38 -17.49 -9.85
N LEU A 12 -3.61 -17.49 -11.17
CA LEU A 12 -3.73 -16.26 -11.98
C LEU A 12 -5.03 -15.49 -11.75
N PHE A 13 -6.05 -16.13 -11.19
CA PHE A 13 -7.39 -15.55 -11.06
C PHE A 13 -7.77 -15.11 -9.65
N THR A 14 -7.20 -15.74 -8.62
CA THR A 14 -7.58 -15.52 -7.23
C THR A 14 -7.33 -14.09 -6.69
N PRO A 15 -6.24 -13.38 -7.03
CA PRO A 15 -5.95 -12.07 -6.44
C PRO A 15 -6.92 -10.96 -6.82
N LEU A 16 -7.61 -11.12 -7.97
CA LEU A 16 -8.42 -10.04 -8.55
C LEU A 16 -9.93 -10.37 -8.57
N MET A 17 -10.33 -11.48 -7.98
CA MET A 17 -11.70 -12.01 -8.07
C MET A 17 -12.69 -11.49 -7.01
N GLN A 18 -12.25 -10.68 -6.05
CA GLN A 18 -13.23 -10.10 -5.11
C GLN A 18 -13.96 -8.93 -5.77
N PRO A 19 -15.29 -8.99 -5.96
CA PRO A 19 -16.05 -7.85 -6.41
C PRO A 19 -16.11 -6.83 -5.28
N LEU A 20 -15.27 -5.79 -5.36
CA LEU A 20 -15.53 -4.55 -4.65
C LEU A 20 -16.71 -3.89 -5.34
N GLN A 21 -17.89 -3.91 -4.74
CA GLN A 21 -19.00 -3.10 -5.20
C GLN A 21 -18.59 -1.64 -5.08
N ALA A 22 -18.24 -1.03 -6.21
CA ALA A 22 -18.03 0.40 -6.30
C ALA A 22 -19.39 1.08 -6.07
N ALA A 23 -19.51 1.87 -5.03
CA ALA A 23 -20.63 2.79 -4.90
C ALA A 23 -20.50 3.81 -6.04
N THR A 24 -21.43 3.80 -6.98
CA THR A 24 -21.50 4.78 -8.07
C THR A 24 -21.76 6.16 -7.47
N VAL A 25 -20.70 6.93 -7.32
CA VAL A 25 -20.79 8.37 -7.04
C VAL A 25 -20.92 9.07 -8.37
N ALA A 26 -22.16 9.38 -8.75
CA ALA A 26 -22.43 10.20 -9.91
C ALA A 26 -21.91 11.64 -9.67
N GLY A 27 -21.13 12.16 -10.61
CA GLY A 27 -21.05 13.56 -10.91
C GLY A 27 -19.83 14.34 -10.49
N SER A 28 -19.27 14.91 -11.44
CA SER A 28 -18.29 15.98 -11.67
C SER A 28 -16.91 15.46 -12.03
N ALA A 29 -16.32 16.08 -13.07
CA ALA A 29 -14.95 15.84 -13.53
C ALA A 29 -13.96 16.34 -12.44
N ARG A 30 -13.87 15.62 -11.32
CA ARG A 30 -12.83 15.82 -10.31
C ARG A 30 -11.55 15.18 -10.82
N ASN A 31 -10.41 15.87 -10.65
CA ASN A 31 -9.13 15.25 -10.86
C ASN A 31 -9.05 13.96 -10.03
N PRO A 32 -8.49 12.87 -10.58
CA PRO A 32 -8.26 11.64 -9.84
C PRO A 32 -7.46 11.91 -8.57
N ARG A 33 -7.82 11.28 -7.45
CA ARG A 33 -7.12 11.43 -6.17
C ARG A 33 -6.47 10.10 -5.81
N ARG A 34 -5.17 10.02 -5.98
CA ARG A 34 -4.38 8.78 -5.82
C ARG A 34 -3.83 8.65 -4.41
N VAL A 35 -3.94 7.45 -3.85
CA VAL A 35 -3.34 7.12 -2.55
C VAL A 35 -2.43 5.91 -2.70
N VAL A 36 -1.20 6.06 -2.23
CA VAL A 36 -0.19 5.00 -2.24
C VAL A 36 0.27 4.73 -0.81
N PHE A 37 0.14 3.51 -0.35
CA PHE A 37 0.74 3.05 0.90
C PHE A 37 2.00 2.26 0.62
N VAL A 38 3.10 2.60 1.28
CA VAL A 38 4.37 1.88 1.22
C VAL A 38 4.69 1.38 2.61
N THR A 39 4.61 0.07 2.81
CA THR A 39 4.83 -0.55 4.12
C THR A 39 6.16 -1.29 4.16
N ILE A 40 6.94 -1.06 5.21
CA ILE A 40 8.17 -1.78 5.50
C ILE A 40 8.00 -2.57 6.81
N SER A 41 8.72 -3.66 6.95
CA SER A 41 8.76 -4.42 8.21
C SER A 41 9.87 -3.99 9.15
N ASN A 42 9.87 -4.54 10.36
CA ASN A 42 10.85 -4.30 11.43
C ASN A 42 10.85 -2.88 12.01
N GLY A 43 9.74 -2.17 11.95
CA GLY A 43 9.60 -0.86 12.53
C GLY A 43 10.37 0.24 11.79
N VAL A 44 10.03 1.46 12.11
CA VAL A 44 10.79 2.66 11.73
C VAL A 44 11.08 3.46 13.00
N ASN A 45 12.33 3.55 13.38
CA ASN A 45 12.69 4.34 14.55
C ASN A 45 12.37 5.82 14.26
N PRO A 46 11.55 6.48 15.10
CA PRO A 46 11.16 7.86 14.90
C PRO A 46 12.35 8.82 14.80
N ASN A 47 13.47 8.51 15.50
CA ASN A 47 14.68 9.33 15.44
C ASN A 47 15.31 9.38 14.04
N PHE A 48 15.12 8.34 13.23
CA PHE A 48 15.65 8.32 11.87
C PHE A 48 14.90 9.27 10.91
N LEU A 49 13.76 9.79 11.35
CA LEU A 49 12.92 10.70 10.57
C LEU A 49 12.98 12.15 11.06
N CYS A 50 13.69 12.43 12.17
CA CYS A 50 13.73 13.76 12.74
C CYS A 50 14.63 14.67 11.93
N PRO A 51 14.17 15.86 11.51
CA PRO A 51 15.01 16.89 10.93
C PRO A 51 16.11 17.35 11.90
N GLU A 52 17.21 17.85 11.36
CA GLU A 52 18.28 18.42 12.19
C GLU A 52 17.74 19.56 13.06
N GLY A 53 18.17 19.59 14.33
CA GLY A 53 17.75 20.59 15.32
C GLY A 53 16.39 20.31 16.00
N VAL A 54 15.64 19.30 15.55
CA VAL A 54 14.42 18.87 16.23
C VAL A 54 14.76 17.79 17.27
N GLY A 55 15.05 18.20 18.50
CA GLY A 55 15.41 17.29 19.60
C GLY A 55 14.18 16.53 20.15
N ARG A 56 14.35 15.23 20.42
CA ARG A 56 13.26 14.41 21.02
C ARG A 56 12.93 14.79 22.46
N ASP A 57 13.85 15.41 23.20
CA ASP A 57 13.62 15.78 24.60
C ASP A 57 12.58 16.90 24.77
N VAL A 58 12.41 17.75 23.77
CA VAL A 58 11.36 18.80 23.74
C VAL A 58 9.95 18.18 23.63
N ARG A 59 9.84 16.97 23.14
CA ARG A 59 8.59 16.24 22.85
C ARG A 59 7.88 15.65 24.06
N ARG A 60 8.61 15.45 25.15
CA ARG A 60 8.08 14.79 26.36
C ARG A 60 7.10 15.65 27.15
N ASN A 61 7.09 16.97 26.93
CA ASN A 61 6.41 17.92 27.80
C ASN A 61 4.99 18.33 27.34
N GLY A 62 4.43 17.63 26.36
CA GLY A 62 3.01 17.75 26.04
C GLY A 62 2.67 18.93 25.14
N GLY A 63 1.86 18.68 24.14
CA GLY A 63 1.41 19.61 23.11
C GLY A 63 1.77 19.14 21.71
N LEU A 64 0.98 19.61 20.75
CA LEU A 64 1.25 19.37 19.34
C LEU A 64 2.47 20.18 18.92
N ILE A 65 3.45 19.53 18.27
CA ILE A 65 4.57 20.17 17.60
C ILE A 65 4.23 20.27 16.13
N ASP A 66 4.29 21.46 15.57
CA ASP A 66 4.05 21.74 14.15
C ASP A 66 5.09 22.73 13.65
N LEU A 67 6.06 22.24 12.89
CA LEU A 67 7.20 23.01 12.43
C LEU A 67 7.31 22.95 10.90
N PRO A 68 7.67 24.08 10.24
CA PRO A 68 7.97 24.04 8.83
C PRO A 68 9.29 23.30 8.58
N LEU A 69 9.35 22.49 7.53
CA LEU A 69 10.59 21.86 7.06
C LEU A 69 11.47 22.86 6.27
N ALA A 70 10.94 24.03 5.92
CA ALA A 70 11.73 25.08 5.28
C ALA A 70 12.88 25.51 6.19
N GLY A 71 14.09 25.58 5.64
CA GLY A 71 15.30 25.94 6.39
C GLY A 71 15.94 24.79 7.20
N THR A 72 15.29 23.65 7.34
CA THR A 72 15.88 22.47 7.99
C THR A 72 16.45 21.51 6.94
N LYS A 73 17.45 20.72 7.30
CA LYS A 73 17.97 19.62 6.50
C LYS A 73 17.24 18.33 6.90
N LEU A 74 16.83 17.56 5.91
CA LEU A 74 16.26 16.24 6.17
C LEU A 74 17.34 15.28 6.66
N PRO A 75 17.00 14.35 7.57
CA PRO A 75 17.94 13.35 8.07
C PRO A 75 18.39 12.41 6.95
N PHE A 76 19.49 11.68 7.14
CA PHE A 76 20.08 10.74 6.18
C PHE A 76 19.02 9.81 5.53
N THR A 77 18.10 9.29 6.34
CA THR A 77 17.03 8.41 5.85
C THR A 77 16.12 9.09 4.83
N LEU A 78 15.85 10.38 4.98
CA LEU A 78 14.91 11.15 4.16
C LEU A 78 15.58 12.06 3.12
N GLU A 79 16.91 12.11 3.08
CA GLU A 79 17.67 12.95 2.15
C GLU A 79 17.22 12.81 0.68
N PRO A 80 16.81 11.62 0.15
CA PRO A 80 16.30 11.50 -1.22
C PRO A 80 15.09 12.37 -1.54
N LEU A 81 14.38 12.86 -0.51
CA LEU A 81 13.22 13.77 -0.64
C LEU A 81 13.59 15.25 -0.53
N GLU A 82 14.89 15.60 -0.32
CA GLU A 82 15.30 16.99 -0.11
C GLU A 82 14.84 17.90 -1.26
N GLY A 83 14.93 17.44 -2.51
CA GLY A 83 14.52 18.21 -3.69
C GLY A 83 13.00 18.48 -3.80
N ILE A 84 12.19 17.75 -3.03
CA ILE A 84 10.73 17.91 -2.97
C ILE A 84 10.23 18.09 -1.53
N LYS A 85 11.11 18.57 -0.65
CA LYS A 85 10.83 18.74 0.78
C LYS A 85 9.58 19.57 1.06
N ASN A 86 9.28 20.54 0.22
CA ASN A 86 8.07 21.35 0.29
C ASN A 86 6.77 20.56 0.08
N ARG A 87 6.84 19.30 -0.33
CA ARG A 87 5.71 18.37 -0.49
C ARG A 87 5.73 17.24 0.53
N VAL A 88 6.62 17.31 1.52
CA VAL A 88 6.83 16.27 2.52
C VAL A 88 6.24 16.68 3.85
N THR A 89 5.55 15.77 4.50
CA THR A 89 5.21 15.87 5.94
C THR A 89 5.77 14.66 6.68
N ILE A 90 6.47 14.92 7.75
CA ILE A 90 6.89 13.91 8.73
C ILE A 90 5.85 13.93 9.83
N LEU A 91 5.12 12.82 10.02
CA LEU A 91 4.05 12.68 10.99
C LEU A 91 4.46 11.68 12.07
N GLN A 92 4.49 12.12 13.31
CA GLN A 92 4.92 11.33 14.46
C GLN A 92 3.95 11.45 15.64
N GLY A 93 4.16 10.63 16.68
CA GLY A 93 3.38 10.68 17.93
C GLY A 93 2.02 10.00 17.87
N LEU A 94 1.58 9.45 16.72
CA LEU A 94 0.33 8.72 16.64
C LEU A 94 0.42 7.35 17.28
N SER A 95 -0.54 6.98 18.13
CA SER A 95 -0.63 5.65 18.70
C SER A 95 -1.30 4.67 17.75
N GLY A 96 -0.73 3.50 17.60
CA GLY A 96 -1.35 2.34 16.98
C GLY A 96 -1.41 1.14 17.93
N ARG A 97 -1.36 1.37 19.26
CA ARG A 97 -1.28 0.33 20.28
C ARG A 97 -2.33 -0.76 20.14
N ILE A 98 -3.52 -0.40 19.67
CA ILE A 98 -4.62 -1.36 19.42
C ILE A 98 -4.26 -2.42 18.36
N ALA A 99 -3.31 -2.15 17.47
CA ALA A 99 -2.86 -3.13 16.48
C ALA A 99 -2.04 -4.28 17.09
N GLY A 100 -1.68 -4.17 18.36
CA GLY A 100 -0.80 -5.11 19.06
C GLY A 100 0.66 -4.69 18.90
N GLY A 101 1.57 -5.51 19.35
CA GLY A 101 2.99 -5.21 19.29
C GLY A 101 3.80 -6.39 18.74
N GLY A 102 5.12 -6.29 18.79
CA GLY A 102 6.07 -7.32 18.37
C GLY A 102 6.66 -7.04 16.99
N HIS A 103 6.95 -8.08 16.22
CA HIS A 103 7.71 -7.96 14.97
C HIS A 103 6.91 -7.39 13.80
N PHE A 104 5.60 -7.57 13.80
CA PHE A 104 4.66 -7.11 12.78
C PHE A 104 3.22 -7.14 13.32
N THR A 105 2.34 -6.37 12.73
CA THR A 105 0.92 -6.30 13.11
C THR A 105 -0.01 -6.85 12.04
N ASN A 106 0.52 -7.36 10.92
CA ASN A 106 -0.27 -7.83 9.78
C ASN A 106 -1.28 -6.76 9.32
N TYR A 107 -2.56 -7.12 9.31
CA TYR A 107 -3.66 -6.23 8.92
C TYR A 107 -3.80 -5.01 9.85
N GLY A 108 -3.22 -5.07 11.05
CA GLY A 108 -3.32 -3.99 12.04
C GLY A 108 -2.69 -2.67 11.58
N ALA A 109 -1.62 -2.74 10.77
CA ALA A 109 -0.95 -1.57 10.24
C ALA A 109 -1.89 -0.66 9.43
N LEU A 110 -2.73 -1.24 8.57
CA LEU A 110 -3.68 -0.50 7.73
C LEU A 110 -5.13 -0.58 8.24
N GLY A 111 -5.41 -1.43 9.24
CA GLY A 111 -6.74 -1.62 9.78
C GLY A 111 -7.01 -0.88 11.09
N ALA A 112 -5.97 -0.45 11.82
CA ALA A 112 -6.09 0.09 13.16
C ALA A 112 -6.86 -0.84 14.12
N TYR A 113 -6.54 -2.13 14.07
CA TYR A 113 -7.07 -3.18 14.95
C TYR A 113 -6.01 -4.27 15.15
N SER A 114 -6.22 -5.19 16.10
CA SER A 114 -5.30 -6.31 16.31
C SER A 114 -5.36 -7.30 15.14
N GLY A 115 -4.40 -7.20 14.23
CA GLY A 115 -4.33 -8.04 13.02
C GLY A 115 -3.70 -9.42 13.23
N ARG A 116 -3.12 -9.69 14.41
CA ARG A 116 -2.45 -10.97 14.72
C ARG A 116 -3.43 -12.16 14.82
N ALA A 117 -4.61 -11.92 15.35
CA ALA A 117 -5.62 -12.95 15.54
C ALA A 117 -6.53 -13.14 14.32
N GLY A 118 -6.34 -12.37 13.25
CA GLY A 118 -7.10 -12.49 12.01
C GLY A 118 -7.56 -11.17 11.41
N VAL A 119 -8.48 -11.25 10.48
CA VAL A 119 -9.05 -10.09 9.76
C VAL A 119 -10.36 -9.70 10.43
N PHE A 120 -10.34 -8.62 11.22
CA PHE A 120 -11.52 -8.16 11.97
C PHE A 120 -12.31 -7.05 11.29
N GLY A 121 -11.75 -6.45 10.24
CA GLY A 121 -12.39 -5.36 9.52
C GLY A 121 -11.67 -5.01 8.22
N GLU A 122 -12.16 -3.99 7.56
CA GLU A 122 -11.50 -3.45 6.38
C GLU A 122 -10.24 -2.66 6.75
N THR A 123 -9.32 -2.57 5.82
CA THR A 123 -8.13 -1.74 5.92
C THR A 123 -8.33 -0.44 5.14
N ILE A 124 -7.56 0.61 5.49
CA ILE A 124 -7.75 1.97 4.94
C ILE A 124 -7.61 2.04 3.42
N ASP A 125 -6.69 1.29 2.85
CA ASP A 125 -6.49 1.19 1.41
C ASP A 125 -7.74 0.64 0.69
N LEU A 126 -8.36 -0.42 1.24
CA LEU A 126 -9.60 -0.96 0.69
C LEU A 126 -10.81 -0.05 0.98
N ALA A 127 -10.84 0.62 2.12
CA ALA A 127 -11.87 1.61 2.41
C ALA A 127 -11.84 2.77 1.40
N LEU A 128 -10.64 3.24 1.01
CA LEU A 128 -10.45 4.24 -0.04
C LEU A 128 -10.77 3.68 -1.42
N ALA A 129 -10.37 2.44 -1.72
CA ALA A 129 -10.65 1.79 -3.00
C ALA A 129 -12.14 1.70 -3.32
N LYS A 130 -12.99 1.46 -2.30
CA LYS A 130 -14.45 1.43 -2.45
C LYS A 130 -15.07 2.76 -2.92
N THR A 131 -14.33 3.86 -2.81
CA THR A 131 -14.78 5.18 -3.25
C THR A 131 -14.37 5.51 -4.69
N ARG A 132 -13.74 4.57 -5.40
CA ARG A 132 -13.15 4.76 -6.73
C ARG A 132 -13.79 3.86 -7.78
N ASP A 133 -13.94 4.40 -8.99
CA ASP A 133 -14.33 3.63 -10.17
C ASP A 133 -13.14 3.52 -11.13
N THR A 134 -12.24 2.59 -10.82
CA THR A 134 -11.07 2.28 -11.65
C THR A 134 -11.11 0.84 -12.12
N ILE A 135 -10.31 0.50 -13.16
CA ILE A 135 -10.25 -0.87 -13.69
C ILE A 135 -9.83 -1.87 -12.59
N PHE A 136 -8.87 -1.47 -11.77
CA PHE A 136 -8.47 -2.16 -10.56
C PHE A 136 -8.73 -1.24 -9.38
N PRO A 137 -9.77 -1.49 -8.58
CA PRO A 137 -10.09 -0.63 -7.43
C PRO A 137 -8.92 -0.48 -6.45
N HIS A 138 -8.18 -1.57 -6.25
CA HIS A 138 -6.97 -1.63 -5.42
C HIS A 138 -5.91 -2.48 -6.11
N LEU A 139 -4.65 -2.10 -5.96
CA LEU A 139 -3.49 -2.85 -6.41
C LEU A 139 -2.55 -3.12 -5.24
N GLY A 140 -2.52 -4.39 -4.78
CA GLY A 140 -1.59 -4.85 -3.75
C GLY A 140 -0.34 -5.48 -4.37
N LEU A 141 0.83 -4.89 -4.15
CA LEU A 141 2.12 -5.33 -4.66
C LEU A 141 3.08 -5.61 -3.51
N GLY A 142 3.88 -6.64 -3.62
CA GLY A 142 4.82 -6.99 -2.57
C GLY A 142 6.05 -7.71 -3.05
N VAL A 143 6.91 -8.06 -2.12
CA VAL A 143 8.00 -9.00 -2.34
C VAL A 143 8.00 -10.03 -1.22
N LEU A 144 8.42 -11.24 -1.55
CA LEU A 144 8.53 -12.35 -0.61
C LEU A 144 9.91 -12.98 -0.68
N THR A 145 10.27 -13.62 0.42
CA THR A 145 11.46 -14.50 0.48
C THR A 145 11.14 -15.94 0.09
N SER A 146 9.91 -16.25 -0.31
CA SER A 146 9.45 -17.57 -0.77
C SER A 146 9.03 -17.52 -2.23
N SER A 147 8.95 -18.68 -2.87
CA SER A 147 8.53 -18.82 -4.27
C SER A 147 7.03 -18.60 -4.52
N THR A 148 6.27 -18.15 -3.51
CA THR A 148 4.83 -17.94 -3.66
C THR A 148 4.59 -16.58 -4.30
N PRO A 149 4.00 -16.52 -5.51
CA PRO A 149 3.81 -15.26 -6.24
C PRO A 149 2.72 -14.38 -5.64
N VAL A 150 1.93 -14.91 -4.70
CA VAL A 150 0.79 -14.23 -4.06
C VAL A 150 0.82 -14.48 -2.56
N ALA A 151 0.61 -13.42 -1.76
CA ALA A 151 0.57 -13.51 -0.31
C ALA A 151 -0.55 -12.67 0.29
N TYR A 152 -0.91 -13.02 1.52
CA TYR A 152 -1.91 -12.35 2.33
C TYR A 152 -1.26 -11.80 3.60
N GLY A 153 -1.91 -10.87 4.28
CA GLY A 153 -1.44 -10.38 5.57
C GLY A 153 -1.35 -8.84 5.71
N ARG A 154 -1.77 -8.08 4.71
CA ARG A 154 -1.69 -6.61 4.76
C ARG A 154 -3.03 -5.92 4.59
N SER A 155 -3.84 -6.32 3.64
CA SER A 155 -5.06 -5.64 3.24
C SER A 155 -6.27 -6.55 3.33
N ALA A 156 -7.42 -5.98 3.67
CA ALA A 156 -8.69 -6.68 3.78
C ALA A 156 -9.85 -5.76 3.38
N SER A 157 -10.82 -6.31 2.65
CA SER A 157 -12.02 -5.59 2.22
C SER A 157 -13.14 -5.58 3.26
N GLY A 158 -12.99 -6.38 4.31
CA GLY A 158 -13.94 -6.53 5.41
C GLY A 158 -13.50 -7.64 6.34
N ARG A 159 -14.35 -7.96 7.32
CA ARG A 159 -14.11 -9.06 8.26
C ARG A 159 -13.96 -10.38 7.49
N GLU A 160 -12.90 -11.14 7.80
CA GLU A 160 -12.60 -12.43 7.17
C GLU A 160 -12.45 -12.37 5.63
N GLN A 161 -12.19 -11.17 5.09
CA GLN A 161 -12.03 -10.95 3.65
C GLN A 161 -10.64 -10.39 3.33
N PRO A 162 -9.58 -11.19 3.48
CA PRO A 162 -8.23 -10.77 3.15
C PRO A 162 -8.09 -10.53 1.65
N VAL A 163 -7.33 -9.50 1.28
CA VAL A 163 -6.98 -9.18 -0.11
C VAL A 163 -5.52 -9.54 -0.36
N PRO A 164 -5.23 -10.28 -1.44
CA PRO A 164 -3.87 -10.70 -1.73
C PRO A 164 -2.99 -9.58 -2.28
N PHE A 165 -1.68 -9.76 -2.10
CA PHE A 165 -0.62 -9.00 -2.75
C PHE A 165 0.05 -9.87 -3.81
N ILE A 166 0.33 -9.29 -4.97
CA ILE A 166 1.11 -9.92 -6.02
C ILE A 166 2.57 -9.66 -5.70
N CYS A 167 3.31 -10.73 -5.41
CA CYS A 167 4.69 -10.66 -4.95
C CYS A 167 5.71 -11.03 -6.04
N ASP A 168 5.24 -11.29 -7.23
CA ASP A 168 6.05 -11.50 -8.44
C ASP A 168 5.83 -10.29 -9.37
N PRO A 169 6.85 -9.47 -9.62
CA PRO A 169 6.74 -8.28 -10.47
C PRO A 169 6.37 -8.63 -11.92
N ARG A 170 6.84 -9.77 -12.43
CA ARG A 170 6.51 -10.22 -13.78
C ARG A 170 5.03 -10.56 -13.88
N LEU A 171 4.50 -11.30 -12.90
CA LEU A 171 3.07 -11.60 -12.83
C LEU A 171 2.23 -10.32 -12.72
N ALA A 172 2.66 -9.36 -11.90
CA ALA A 172 1.98 -8.07 -11.76
C ALA A 172 1.96 -7.30 -13.09
N HIS A 173 3.11 -7.23 -13.77
CA HIS A 173 3.21 -6.62 -15.09
C HIS A 173 2.25 -7.27 -16.10
N ASP A 174 2.28 -8.60 -16.19
CA ASP A 174 1.50 -9.33 -17.19
C ASP A 174 -0.02 -9.24 -16.93
N GLN A 175 -0.43 -9.12 -15.68
CA GLN A 175 -1.84 -8.89 -15.34
C GLN A 175 -2.34 -7.48 -15.71
N LEU A 176 -1.50 -6.46 -15.58
CA LEU A 176 -1.87 -5.07 -15.81
C LEU A 176 -1.65 -4.62 -17.25
N PHE A 177 -0.58 -5.07 -17.87
CA PHE A 177 -0.13 -4.61 -19.19
C PHE A 177 -0.12 -5.72 -20.26
N GLY A 178 -0.48 -6.94 -19.92
CA GLY A 178 -0.50 -8.07 -20.85
C GLY A 178 -1.37 -7.83 -22.09
N SER A 179 -2.44 -7.02 -21.97
CA SER A 179 -3.31 -6.66 -23.11
C SER A 179 -2.58 -5.91 -24.23
N VAL A 180 -1.45 -5.28 -23.94
CA VAL A 180 -0.58 -4.59 -24.91
C VAL A 180 0.74 -5.32 -25.17
N ALA A 181 0.92 -6.49 -24.59
CA ALA A 181 2.08 -7.35 -24.81
C ALA A 181 2.15 -7.83 -26.29
N GLN A 182 3.34 -8.24 -26.70
CA GLN A 182 3.62 -8.80 -28.02
C GLN A 182 4.21 -10.21 -27.90
N GLY A 183 4.29 -10.95 -29.02
CA GLY A 183 4.91 -12.28 -29.07
C GLY A 183 4.21 -13.31 -28.18
N GLU A 184 4.99 -14.14 -27.49
CA GLU A 184 4.51 -15.25 -26.65
C GLU A 184 3.60 -14.76 -25.49
N ALA A 185 3.90 -13.63 -24.89
CA ALA A 185 3.06 -13.05 -23.83
C ALA A 185 1.66 -12.70 -24.34
N ARG A 186 1.55 -12.24 -25.58
CA ARG A 186 0.25 -11.99 -26.24
C ARG A 186 -0.50 -13.30 -26.48
N GLN A 187 0.18 -14.33 -27.00
CA GLN A 187 -0.42 -15.64 -27.24
C GLN A 187 -0.95 -16.28 -25.96
N ALA A 188 -0.20 -16.16 -24.85
CA ALA A 188 -0.63 -16.64 -23.53
C ALA A 188 -1.88 -15.90 -23.03
N LEU A 189 -1.95 -14.60 -23.23
CA LEU A 189 -3.14 -13.80 -22.91
C LEU A 189 -4.35 -14.23 -23.73
N ASP A 190 -4.20 -14.37 -25.05
CA ASP A 190 -5.27 -14.78 -25.95
C ASP A 190 -5.81 -16.18 -25.62
N ALA A 191 -4.93 -17.13 -25.26
CA ALA A 191 -5.33 -18.45 -24.80
C ALA A 191 -6.15 -18.41 -23.50
N ARG A 192 -5.73 -17.54 -22.55
CA ARG A 192 -6.47 -17.32 -21.30
C ARG A 192 -7.84 -16.70 -21.56
N ASP A 193 -7.92 -15.70 -22.42
CA ASP A 193 -9.16 -15.00 -22.76
C ASP A 193 -10.15 -15.93 -23.45
N ASN A 194 -9.68 -16.80 -24.35
CA ASN A 194 -10.48 -17.85 -24.98
C ASN A 194 -11.04 -18.84 -23.93
N LEU A 195 -10.26 -19.21 -22.93
CA LEU A 195 -10.71 -20.07 -21.85
C LEU A 195 -11.80 -19.41 -21.01
N ILE A 196 -11.64 -18.12 -20.68
CA ILE A 196 -12.65 -17.36 -19.93
C ILE A 196 -13.96 -17.29 -20.72
N ASP A 197 -13.91 -17.01 -22.02
CA ASP A 197 -15.08 -16.95 -22.89
C ASP A 197 -15.78 -18.31 -23.00
N PHE A 198 -15.01 -19.40 -23.07
CA PHE A 198 -15.56 -20.76 -23.06
C PHE A 198 -16.26 -21.07 -21.73
N LEU A 199 -15.59 -20.87 -20.60
CA LEU A 199 -16.13 -21.10 -19.26
C LEU A 199 -17.38 -20.25 -18.98
N SER A 200 -17.36 -18.99 -19.39
CA SER A 200 -18.51 -18.09 -19.20
C SER A 200 -19.77 -18.55 -19.93
N ARG A 201 -19.61 -19.13 -21.13
CA ARG A 201 -20.74 -19.72 -21.88
C ARG A 201 -21.31 -20.95 -21.20
N ASP A 202 -20.44 -21.83 -20.70
CA ASP A 202 -20.88 -23.05 -20.05
C ASP A 202 -21.51 -22.79 -18.68
N ILE A 203 -20.98 -21.83 -17.92
CA ILE A 203 -21.55 -21.39 -16.65
C ILE A 203 -22.96 -20.82 -16.85
N ARG A 204 -23.18 -19.97 -17.85
CA ARG A 204 -24.53 -19.44 -18.15
C ARG A 204 -25.54 -20.53 -18.53
N LYS A 205 -25.09 -21.55 -19.26
CA LYS A 205 -25.95 -22.72 -19.57
C LYS A 205 -26.30 -23.54 -18.33
N LEU A 206 -25.35 -23.66 -17.39
CA LEU A 206 -25.54 -24.37 -16.14
C LEU A 206 -26.49 -23.59 -15.20
N GLU A 207 -26.26 -22.28 -15.06
CA GLU A 207 -27.07 -21.36 -14.25
C GLU A 207 -28.57 -21.45 -14.64
N ALA A 208 -28.86 -21.52 -15.93
CA ALA A 208 -30.24 -21.65 -16.43
C ALA A 208 -30.94 -22.95 -15.98
N LYS A 209 -30.17 -23.95 -15.53
CA LYS A 209 -30.70 -25.27 -15.10
C LYS A 209 -30.79 -25.42 -13.57
N LEU A 210 -30.16 -24.49 -12.82
CA LEU A 210 -30.12 -24.56 -11.35
C LEU A 210 -31.27 -23.79 -10.71
N THR A 211 -31.67 -24.21 -9.51
CA THR A 211 -32.74 -23.59 -8.73
C THR A 211 -32.31 -23.40 -7.27
N GLY A 212 -32.97 -22.49 -6.54
CA GLY A 212 -32.81 -22.31 -5.10
C GLY A 212 -31.37 -21.89 -4.68
N GLU A 213 -30.86 -22.57 -3.63
CA GLU A 213 -29.57 -22.24 -3.03
C GLU A 213 -28.38 -22.54 -3.95
N GLU A 214 -28.50 -23.53 -4.84
CA GLU A 214 -27.46 -23.85 -5.79
C GLU A 214 -27.27 -22.70 -6.80
N ARG A 215 -28.39 -22.10 -7.24
CA ARG A 215 -28.34 -20.91 -8.10
C ARG A 215 -27.67 -19.74 -7.41
N LYS A 216 -27.99 -19.46 -6.14
CA LYS A 216 -27.34 -18.36 -5.38
C LYS A 216 -25.82 -18.53 -5.26
N ARG A 217 -25.34 -19.77 -5.07
CA ARG A 217 -23.91 -20.05 -5.05
C ARG A 217 -23.28 -19.83 -6.43
N MET A 218 -23.99 -20.24 -7.48
CA MET A 218 -23.54 -20.04 -8.85
C MET A 218 -23.52 -18.56 -9.24
N ASP A 219 -24.48 -17.75 -8.78
CA ASP A 219 -24.55 -16.31 -9.03
C ASP A 219 -23.26 -15.59 -8.65
N LEU A 220 -22.61 -15.98 -7.55
CA LEU A 220 -21.31 -15.40 -7.15
C LEU A 220 -20.20 -15.70 -8.18
N HIS A 221 -20.18 -16.92 -8.72
CA HIS A 221 -19.22 -17.28 -9.77
C HIS A 221 -19.52 -16.55 -11.08
N VAL A 222 -20.79 -16.45 -11.47
CA VAL A 222 -21.24 -15.69 -12.66
C VAL A 222 -20.83 -14.23 -12.54
N GLN A 223 -21.07 -13.60 -11.38
CA GLN A 223 -20.64 -12.22 -11.12
C GLN A 223 -19.11 -12.06 -11.25
N GLY A 224 -18.33 -13.02 -10.71
CA GLY A 224 -16.88 -13.02 -10.86
C GLY A 224 -16.44 -13.07 -12.32
N TYR A 225 -17.00 -13.95 -13.12
CA TYR A 225 -16.71 -14.04 -14.57
C TYR A 225 -17.14 -12.78 -15.32
N GLN A 226 -18.31 -12.22 -15.00
CA GLN A 226 -18.76 -10.98 -15.62
C GLN A 226 -17.79 -9.82 -15.30
N ALA A 227 -17.36 -9.70 -14.05
CA ALA A 227 -16.38 -8.70 -13.66
C ALA A 227 -15.03 -8.86 -14.40
N MET A 228 -14.63 -10.08 -14.74
CA MET A 228 -13.42 -10.35 -15.54
C MET A 228 -13.62 -9.92 -17.01
N ILE A 229 -14.77 -10.18 -17.60
CA ILE A 229 -15.11 -9.76 -18.97
C ILE A 229 -15.16 -8.23 -19.05
N ASP A 230 -15.83 -7.59 -18.10
CA ASP A 230 -15.95 -6.13 -18.05
C ASP A 230 -14.57 -5.47 -17.90
N ARG A 231 -13.70 -6.04 -17.04
CA ARG A 231 -12.31 -5.59 -16.88
C ARG A 231 -11.54 -5.71 -18.20
N ARG A 232 -11.67 -6.83 -18.90
CA ARG A 232 -11.06 -7.01 -20.22
C ARG A 232 -11.50 -5.92 -21.20
N GLY A 233 -12.78 -5.64 -21.27
CA GLY A 233 -13.32 -4.56 -22.12
C GLY A 233 -12.73 -3.19 -21.76
N ARG A 234 -12.62 -2.88 -20.47
CA ARG A 234 -12.00 -1.62 -20.00
C ARG A 234 -10.49 -1.56 -20.30
N LEU A 235 -9.76 -2.66 -20.18
CA LEU A 235 -8.34 -2.75 -20.57
C LEU A 235 -8.16 -2.57 -22.06
N ASP A 236 -9.04 -3.17 -22.89
CA ASP A 236 -9.04 -3.01 -24.34
C ASP A 236 -9.30 -1.56 -24.76
N ALA A 237 -10.23 -0.89 -24.09
CA ALA A 237 -10.49 0.54 -24.33
C ALA A 237 -9.31 1.44 -23.93
N ALA A 238 -8.48 1.01 -22.98
CA ALA A 238 -7.31 1.74 -22.49
C ALA A 238 -5.99 1.40 -23.23
N LYS A 239 -6.02 0.51 -24.27
CA LYS A 239 -4.81 -0.04 -24.91
C LYS A 239 -3.77 0.98 -25.33
N ASP A 240 -4.18 2.12 -25.89
CA ASP A 240 -3.22 3.12 -26.36
C ASP A 240 -2.48 3.79 -25.20
N THR A 241 -3.20 4.09 -24.12
CA THR A 241 -2.62 4.62 -22.88
C THR A 241 -1.71 3.59 -22.24
N LEU A 242 -2.13 2.32 -22.19
CA LEU A 242 -1.31 1.24 -21.63
C LEU A 242 -0.04 1.03 -22.43
N ARG A 243 -0.11 1.03 -23.77
CA ARG A 243 1.07 0.89 -24.64
C ARG A 243 2.08 2.03 -24.44
N LYS A 244 1.59 3.25 -24.21
CA LYS A 244 2.43 4.42 -23.98
C LYS A 244 3.16 4.37 -22.63
N HIS A 245 2.55 3.78 -21.61
CA HIS A 245 3.03 3.85 -20.23
C HIS A 245 3.44 2.49 -19.63
N ALA A 246 3.27 1.38 -20.36
CA ALA A 246 3.74 0.07 -19.91
C ALA A 246 5.23 0.13 -19.56
N PRO A 247 5.62 -0.34 -18.37
CA PRO A 247 7.03 -0.32 -17.99
C PRO A 247 7.80 -1.35 -18.82
N VAL A 248 9.04 -1.02 -19.14
CA VAL A 248 9.94 -1.97 -19.80
C VAL A 248 10.31 -3.06 -18.78
N VAL A 249 10.10 -4.31 -19.16
CA VAL A 249 10.50 -5.45 -18.34
C VAL A 249 12.03 -5.55 -18.35
N THR A 250 12.64 -5.39 -17.21
CA THR A 250 14.08 -5.46 -16.99
C THR A 250 14.45 -6.76 -16.26
N PRO A 251 15.72 -7.14 -16.16
CA PRO A 251 16.15 -8.29 -15.36
C PRO A 251 15.65 -8.28 -13.91
N SER A 252 15.44 -7.10 -13.34
CA SER A 252 14.90 -6.94 -11.96
C SER A 252 13.52 -7.58 -11.76
N TYR A 253 12.75 -7.81 -12.82
CA TYR A 253 11.44 -8.46 -12.74
C TYR A 253 11.54 -9.97 -12.46
N SER A 254 12.67 -10.58 -12.75
CA SER A 254 12.93 -12.01 -12.54
C SER A 254 14.14 -12.25 -11.63
N ASP A 255 14.64 -11.18 -10.97
CA ASP A 255 15.75 -11.27 -10.03
C ASP A 255 15.30 -11.97 -8.75
N ASP A 256 16.19 -12.71 -8.12
CA ASP A 256 15.94 -13.37 -6.83
C ASP A 256 16.20 -12.44 -5.64
N CYS A 257 16.73 -11.23 -5.88
CA CYS A 257 16.99 -10.23 -4.87
C CYS A 257 15.72 -9.42 -4.53
N PRO A 258 15.19 -9.51 -3.30
CA PRO A 258 13.95 -8.82 -2.92
C PRO A 258 13.95 -7.32 -3.19
N MET A 259 15.11 -6.66 -3.07
CA MET A 259 15.20 -5.21 -3.32
C MET A 259 15.10 -4.86 -4.81
N GLN A 260 15.60 -5.70 -5.70
CA GLN A 260 15.41 -5.54 -7.14
C GLN A 260 13.96 -5.78 -7.54
N GLN A 261 13.33 -6.82 -6.98
CA GLN A 261 11.90 -7.06 -7.15
C GLN A 261 11.06 -5.89 -6.64
N LEU A 262 11.42 -5.30 -5.49
CA LEU A 262 10.72 -4.14 -4.95
C LEU A 262 10.81 -2.94 -5.92
N ALA A 263 11.97 -2.66 -6.49
CA ALA A 263 12.12 -1.61 -7.50
C ALA A 263 11.21 -1.86 -8.73
N ALA A 264 11.16 -3.11 -9.23
CA ALA A 264 10.26 -3.49 -10.31
C ALA A 264 8.78 -3.31 -9.93
N GLN A 265 8.38 -3.63 -8.69
CA GLN A 265 7.01 -3.37 -8.20
C GLN A 265 6.68 -1.87 -8.15
N PHE A 266 7.65 -1.02 -7.80
CA PHE A 266 7.46 0.44 -7.88
C PHE A 266 7.28 0.92 -9.32
N ASP A 267 7.99 0.33 -10.28
CA ASP A 267 7.81 0.66 -11.71
C ASP A 267 6.41 0.26 -12.19
N VAL A 268 5.97 -0.96 -11.87
CA VAL A 268 4.61 -1.44 -12.17
C VAL A 268 3.55 -0.55 -11.54
N ALA A 269 3.68 -0.22 -10.24
CA ALA A 269 2.75 0.65 -9.53
C ALA A 269 2.67 2.05 -10.16
N THR A 270 3.82 2.65 -10.46
CA THR A 270 3.89 3.98 -11.07
C THR A 270 3.22 4.01 -12.44
N ALA A 271 3.50 2.99 -13.28
CA ALA A 271 2.88 2.87 -14.59
C ALA A 271 1.36 2.65 -14.49
N ALA A 272 0.89 1.84 -13.53
CA ALA A 272 -0.53 1.62 -13.29
C ALA A 272 -1.27 2.91 -12.87
N LEU A 273 -0.64 3.72 -12.01
CA LEU A 273 -1.18 5.03 -11.61
C LEU A 273 -1.23 6.00 -12.79
N ILE A 274 -0.15 6.09 -13.58
CA ILE A 274 -0.06 6.99 -14.75
C ILE A 274 -1.06 6.60 -15.83
N SER A 275 -1.27 5.30 -16.04
CA SER A 275 -2.22 4.78 -17.01
C SER A 275 -3.70 4.85 -16.54
N GLY A 276 -3.96 5.28 -15.30
CA GLY A 276 -5.31 5.32 -14.74
C GLY A 276 -5.92 3.93 -14.45
N LEU A 277 -5.11 2.88 -14.39
CA LEU A 277 -5.58 1.53 -14.05
C LEU A 277 -6.13 1.43 -12.64
N THR A 278 -5.53 2.18 -11.72
CA THR A 278 -5.93 2.26 -10.30
C THR A 278 -5.65 3.63 -9.74
N GLU A 279 -6.34 3.98 -8.65
CA GLU A 279 -6.04 5.16 -7.83
C GLU A 279 -5.57 4.78 -6.42
N VAL A 280 -5.60 3.49 -6.05
CA VAL A 280 -5.16 3.03 -4.72
C VAL A 280 -4.17 1.89 -4.87
N VAL A 281 -2.96 2.11 -4.38
CA VAL A 281 -1.87 1.14 -4.42
C VAL A 281 -1.33 0.90 -3.02
N SER A 282 -1.11 -0.36 -2.68
CA SER A 282 -0.37 -0.75 -1.47
C SER A 282 0.86 -1.56 -1.89
N ILE A 283 2.06 -1.05 -1.55
CA ILE A 283 3.33 -1.73 -1.79
C ILE A 283 3.89 -2.17 -0.44
N SER A 284 4.25 -3.44 -0.31
CA SER A 284 4.84 -3.98 0.90
C SER A 284 6.16 -4.66 0.63
N SER A 285 7.24 -4.16 1.23
CA SER A 285 8.50 -4.89 1.26
C SER A 285 8.41 -6.00 2.29
N GLY A 286 7.68 -7.02 1.88
CA GLY A 286 7.44 -8.23 2.63
C GLY A 286 6.04 -8.39 3.19
N VAL A 287 5.40 -9.42 2.68
CA VAL A 287 4.07 -9.86 3.08
C VAL A 287 4.20 -11.24 3.70
N GLY A 288 3.59 -11.44 4.87
CA GLY A 288 3.48 -12.78 5.47
C GLY A 288 4.70 -13.32 6.24
N GLY A 289 5.67 -12.48 6.55
CA GLY A 289 6.82 -12.86 7.37
C GLY A 289 8.16 -12.63 6.68
N LEU A 290 8.96 -11.78 7.30
CA LEU A 290 10.18 -11.26 6.69
C LEU A 290 11.44 -11.62 7.44
N TRP A 291 11.36 -12.63 8.24
CA TRP A 291 12.48 -13.06 9.08
C TRP A 291 13.77 -13.25 8.30
N ASN A 292 13.69 -13.75 7.08
CA ASN A 292 14.81 -14.13 6.26
C ASN A 292 15.07 -13.17 5.07
N MET A 293 14.38 -12.04 5.00
CA MET A 293 14.61 -11.07 3.93
C MET A 293 16.02 -10.48 4.06
N THR A 294 16.79 -10.52 3.00
CA THR A 294 18.13 -9.94 2.89
C THR A 294 18.13 -8.74 1.96
N TYR A 295 19.18 -7.94 2.04
CA TYR A 295 19.28 -6.68 1.29
C TYR A 295 20.58 -6.65 0.47
N ARG A 296 20.87 -7.77 -0.23
CA ARG A 296 22.14 -7.99 -0.95
C ARG A 296 22.47 -6.89 -1.94
N SER A 297 21.49 -6.33 -2.64
CA SER A 297 21.73 -5.20 -3.56
C SER A 297 22.19 -3.92 -2.86
N LEU A 298 22.02 -3.84 -1.53
CA LEU A 298 22.51 -2.74 -0.70
C LEU A 298 23.84 -3.08 -0.02
N GLY A 299 24.46 -4.22 -0.38
CA GLY A 299 25.68 -4.72 0.29
C GLY A 299 25.44 -5.27 1.70
N ILE A 300 24.19 -5.64 2.03
CA ILE A 300 23.79 -6.16 3.34
C ILE A 300 23.33 -7.61 3.16
N ASN A 301 24.09 -8.56 3.68
CA ASN A 301 23.77 -10.00 3.63
C ASN A 301 23.02 -10.47 4.87
N LEU A 302 23.09 -9.68 5.97
CA LEU A 302 22.37 -9.99 7.18
C LEU A 302 20.86 -9.88 6.96
N ALA A 303 20.12 -10.88 7.43
CA ALA A 303 18.65 -10.88 7.30
C ALA A 303 17.98 -9.83 8.18
N SER A 304 16.76 -9.45 7.82
CA SER A 304 15.99 -8.41 8.52
C SER A 304 15.80 -8.69 10.03
N HIS A 305 15.60 -9.95 10.42
CA HIS A 305 15.37 -10.32 11.80
C HIS A 305 16.61 -10.09 12.70
N PRO A 306 17.82 -10.63 12.40
CA PRO A 306 19.02 -10.28 13.16
C PRO A 306 19.30 -8.78 13.23
N ILE A 307 19.10 -8.04 12.13
CA ILE A 307 19.24 -6.57 12.15
C ILE A 307 18.28 -5.95 13.16
N GLY A 308 17.01 -6.41 13.19
CA GLY A 308 16.03 -5.95 14.18
C GLY A 308 16.44 -6.21 15.62
N HIS A 309 17.18 -7.28 15.88
CA HIS A 309 17.73 -7.65 17.19
C HIS A 309 19.09 -6.99 17.51
N GLY A 310 19.50 -5.99 16.77
CA GLY A 310 20.75 -5.26 17.04
C GLY A 310 21.98 -5.78 16.28
N GLY A 311 21.80 -6.75 15.37
CA GLY A 311 22.89 -7.29 14.55
C GLY A 311 23.47 -6.24 13.59
N GLY A 312 24.79 -6.13 13.59
CA GLY A 312 25.55 -5.30 12.67
C GLY A 312 26.32 -6.13 11.65
N GLU A 313 26.79 -5.52 10.56
CA GLU A 313 27.56 -6.16 9.51
C GLU A 313 28.54 -5.17 8.87
N ASN A 314 29.73 -5.65 8.50
CA ASN A 314 30.77 -4.86 7.82
C ASN A 314 31.11 -3.55 8.52
N GLY A 315 31.25 -3.59 9.86
CA GLY A 315 31.55 -2.42 10.69
C GLY A 315 30.40 -1.43 10.88
N LYS A 316 29.21 -1.72 10.33
CA LYS A 316 27.99 -0.91 10.54
C LYS A 316 27.14 -1.48 11.65
N SER A 317 26.63 -0.64 12.50
CA SER A 317 25.65 -0.97 13.54
C SER A 317 24.30 -1.34 12.94
N SER A 318 23.46 -2.00 13.70
CA SER A 318 22.05 -2.25 13.33
C SER A 318 21.31 -0.96 12.95
N ALA A 319 21.53 0.14 13.69
CA ALA A 319 20.90 1.42 13.41
C ALA A 319 21.29 1.98 12.03
N GLU A 320 22.57 1.90 11.68
CA GLU A 320 23.06 2.32 10.35
C GLU A 320 22.50 1.44 9.24
N LEU A 321 22.49 0.11 9.43
CA LEU A 321 21.89 -0.80 8.46
C LEU A 321 20.40 -0.52 8.27
N GLN A 322 19.67 -0.29 9.34
CA GLN A 322 18.26 0.08 9.29
C GLN A 322 18.05 1.39 8.55
N GLN A 323 18.86 2.41 8.76
CA GLN A 323 18.76 3.68 8.04
C GLN A 323 19.03 3.50 6.53
N ILE A 324 20.04 2.72 6.15
CA ILE A 324 20.34 2.42 4.74
C ILE A 324 19.14 1.73 4.07
N ILE A 325 18.53 0.74 4.73
CA ILE A 325 17.37 0.02 4.20
C ILE A 325 16.17 0.95 4.03
N ARG A 326 15.88 1.81 5.03
CA ARG A 326 14.76 2.76 4.95
C ARG A 326 15.02 3.83 3.89
N ARG A 327 16.25 4.33 3.80
CA ARG A 327 16.66 5.27 2.75
C ARG A 327 16.38 4.71 1.35
N TYR A 328 16.69 3.45 1.10
CA TYR A 328 16.38 2.82 -0.20
C TYR A 328 14.88 2.86 -0.52
N HIS A 329 14.00 2.61 0.44
CA HIS A 329 12.55 2.76 0.24
C HIS A 329 12.17 4.20 -0.08
N ILE A 330 12.79 5.15 0.60
CA ILE A 330 12.57 6.59 0.35
C ILE A 330 13.10 7.00 -1.04
N GLU A 331 14.19 6.41 -1.52
CA GLU A 331 14.69 6.60 -2.90
C GLU A 331 13.67 6.13 -3.95
N LEU A 332 13.04 4.97 -3.74
CA LEU A 332 11.97 4.47 -4.60
C LEU A 332 10.73 5.37 -4.56
N ILE A 333 10.34 5.84 -3.39
CA ILE A 333 9.24 6.81 -3.23
C ILE A 333 9.57 8.13 -3.94
N ALA A 334 10.78 8.66 -3.79
CA ALA A 334 11.23 9.87 -4.47
C ALA A 334 11.24 9.68 -6.00
N GLY A 335 11.62 8.48 -6.47
CA GLY A 335 11.55 8.09 -7.88
C GLY A 335 10.12 8.10 -8.41
N MET A 336 9.18 7.47 -7.70
CA MET A 336 7.76 7.50 -8.03
C MET A 336 7.21 8.93 -8.03
N ALA A 337 7.51 9.72 -7.00
CA ALA A 337 7.06 11.11 -6.89
C ALA A 337 7.56 11.96 -8.06
N ARG A 338 8.83 11.81 -8.47
CA ARG A 338 9.37 12.49 -9.66
C ARG A 338 8.65 12.09 -10.95
N LYS A 339 8.40 10.78 -11.16
CA LYS A 339 7.67 10.28 -12.34
C LYS A 339 6.25 10.84 -12.39
N LEU A 340 5.52 10.84 -11.27
CA LEU A 340 4.18 11.43 -11.17
C LEU A 340 4.21 12.96 -11.34
N GLY A 341 5.24 13.63 -10.82
CA GLY A 341 5.45 15.07 -10.97
C GLY A 341 5.79 15.50 -12.40
N ALA A 342 6.24 14.57 -13.26
CA ALA A 342 6.51 14.85 -14.67
C ALA A 342 5.27 14.71 -15.57
N VAL A 343 4.15 14.20 -15.05
CA VAL A 343 2.91 14.01 -15.82
C VAL A 343 1.96 15.16 -15.52
N ALA A 344 1.62 15.95 -16.52
CA ALA A 344 0.65 17.04 -16.40
C ALA A 344 -0.76 16.50 -16.11
N GLU A 345 -1.46 17.11 -15.17
CA GLU A 345 -2.84 16.76 -14.82
C GLU A 345 -3.60 18.00 -14.34
N GLY A 346 -4.63 18.39 -15.06
CA GLY A 346 -5.39 19.61 -14.77
C GLY A 346 -4.50 20.86 -14.83
N LYS A 347 -4.46 21.62 -13.73
CA LYS A 347 -3.61 22.82 -13.60
C LYS A 347 -2.23 22.54 -12.98
N GLY A 348 -1.93 21.29 -12.69
CA GLY A 348 -0.69 20.86 -12.03
C GLY A 348 -0.18 19.55 -12.62
N THR A 349 0.27 18.66 -11.76
CA THR A 349 0.81 17.35 -12.10
C THR A 349 0.05 16.24 -11.40
N MET A 350 0.28 14.99 -11.81
CA MET A 350 -0.31 13.85 -11.10
C MET A 350 0.15 13.76 -9.63
N LEU A 351 1.36 14.23 -9.31
CA LEU A 351 1.83 14.28 -7.92
C LEU A 351 0.99 15.24 -7.06
N ASP A 352 0.51 16.34 -7.62
CA ASP A 352 -0.35 17.27 -6.89
C ASP A 352 -1.66 16.61 -6.44
N ASN A 353 -2.16 15.65 -7.20
CA ASN A 353 -3.37 14.90 -6.91
C ASN A 353 -3.11 13.54 -6.23
N THR A 354 -1.90 13.34 -5.75
CA THR A 354 -1.45 12.09 -5.11
C THR A 354 -1.05 12.33 -3.66
N VAL A 355 -1.23 11.33 -2.82
CA VAL A 355 -0.58 11.21 -1.52
C VAL A 355 0.11 9.85 -1.42
N ILE A 356 1.39 9.83 -1.04
CA ILE A 356 2.16 8.63 -0.78
C ILE A 356 2.46 8.59 0.72
N VAL A 357 2.10 7.50 1.38
CA VAL A 357 2.28 7.29 2.83
C VAL A 357 3.26 6.16 3.06
N PHE A 358 4.42 6.48 3.61
CA PHE A 358 5.41 5.50 4.06
C PHE A 358 5.24 5.24 5.54
N LEU A 359 5.14 3.97 5.93
CA LEU A 359 4.98 3.53 7.31
C LEU A 359 5.56 2.13 7.50
N SER A 360 5.70 1.70 8.76
CA SER A 360 6.03 0.31 9.06
C SER A 360 4.80 -0.50 9.48
N ASP A 361 4.87 -1.81 9.33
CA ASP A 361 3.90 -2.74 9.89
C ASP A 361 4.19 -3.14 11.36
N ALA A 362 5.30 -2.63 11.90
CA ALA A 362 5.71 -2.83 13.29
C ALA A 362 5.95 -1.48 14.01
N ALA A 363 5.31 -0.42 13.55
CA ALA A 363 5.36 0.92 14.14
C ALA A 363 6.80 1.41 14.42
N GLU A 364 7.15 1.75 15.69
CA GLU A 364 8.41 2.39 16.08
C GLU A 364 9.63 1.46 16.13
N GLY A 365 9.47 0.15 16.06
CA GLY A 365 10.60 -0.74 16.22
C GLY A 365 10.32 -2.21 16.02
N HIS A 366 11.37 -3.03 16.02
CA HIS A 366 11.29 -4.46 15.76
C HIS A 366 10.46 -5.21 16.82
N HIS A 367 10.63 -4.91 18.11
CA HIS A 367 9.78 -5.39 19.21
C HIS A 367 8.87 -4.27 19.70
N SER A 368 8.13 -3.68 18.78
CA SER A 368 7.28 -2.54 19.04
C SER A 368 6.15 -2.85 20.02
N GLN A 369 5.76 -1.84 20.77
CA GLN A 369 4.49 -1.79 21.51
C GLN A 369 3.43 -0.98 20.75
N CYS A 370 3.77 -0.48 19.58
CA CYS A 370 2.92 0.37 18.73
C CYS A 370 2.40 1.63 19.44
N LYS A 371 3.18 2.15 20.40
CA LYS A 371 2.84 3.38 21.11
C LYS A 371 3.08 4.63 20.29
N GLU A 372 3.97 4.54 19.30
CA GLU A 372 4.28 5.59 18.35
C GLU A 372 4.36 5.01 16.94
N TRP A 373 3.63 5.58 15.98
CA TRP A 373 3.64 5.12 14.60
C TRP A 373 4.14 6.22 13.67
N PRO A 374 5.45 6.29 13.41
CA PRO A 374 6.02 7.32 12.54
C PRO A 374 5.65 7.06 11.09
N MET A 375 5.36 8.14 10.37
CA MET A 375 4.99 8.12 8.95
C MET A 375 5.69 9.24 8.19
N VAL A 376 5.95 9.01 6.91
CA VAL A 376 6.37 10.04 5.96
C VAL A 376 5.30 10.15 4.88
N ILE A 377 4.82 11.36 4.65
CA ILE A 377 3.74 11.65 3.71
C ILE A 377 4.31 12.52 2.60
N VAL A 378 4.10 12.14 1.33
CA VAL A 378 4.52 12.94 0.16
C VAL A 378 3.27 13.29 -0.66
N GLY A 379 3.06 14.59 -0.89
CA GLY A 379 1.90 15.11 -1.61
C GLY A 379 0.71 15.44 -0.71
N ASN A 380 -0.35 16.03 -1.30
CA ASN A 380 -1.46 16.65 -0.56
C ASN A 380 -2.86 16.35 -1.11
N LEU A 381 -2.96 15.35 -1.98
CA LEU A 381 -4.24 14.85 -2.49
C LEU A 381 -5.11 15.96 -3.14
N GLY A 382 -4.49 16.78 -3.99
CA GLY A 382 -5.18 17.88 -4.68
C GLY A 382 -5.51 19.07 -3.76
N GLY A 383 -4.70 19.30 -2.72
CA GLY A 383 -4.92 20.34 -1.73
C GLY A 383 -5.97 19.98 -0.65
N ALA A 384 -6.47 18.74 -0.68
CA ALA A 384 -7.41 18.28 0.36
C ALA A 384 -6.72 17.96 1.70
N LEU A 385 -5.39 17.85 1.68
CA LEU A 385 -4.56 17.66 2.86
C LEU A 385 -3.57 18.84 2.99
N LYS A 386 -3.38 19.32 4.20
CA LYS A 386 -2.36 20.33 4.57
C LYS A 386 -1.04 19.63 4.95
N THR A 387 -0.48 18.87 4.02
CA THR A 387 0.71 18.02 4.20
C THR A 387 1.95 18.51 3.48
N ASN A 388 2.10 19.82 3.31
CA ASN A 388 3.21 20.39 2.54
C ASN A 388 4.27 21.01 3.44
N GLY A 389 5.48 20.43 3.43
CA GLY A 389 6.67 20.99 4.07
C GLY A 389 6.59 21.10 5.57
N ARG A 390 6.06 20.07 6.28
CA ARG A 390 5.80 20.12 7.73
C ARG A 390 6.45 18.95 8.47
N TYR A 391 6.87 19.23 9.69
CA TYR A 391 7.11 18.25 10.73
C TYR A 391 5.99 18.38 11.75
N LEU A 392 5.19 17.32 11.92
CA LEU A 392 4.05 17.28 12.82
C LEU A 392 4.21 16.13 13.81
N GLU A 393 4.17 16.43 15.11
CA GLU A 393 4.27 15.41 16.16
C GLU A 393 3.21 15.63 17.23
N TYR A 394 2.38 14.62 17.42
CA TYR A 394 1.36 14.58 18.46
C TYR A 394 1.97 14.19 19.80
N PRO A 395 1.34 14.55 20.93
CA PRO A 395 1.74 14.10 22.26
C PRO A 395 1.86 12.58 22.31
N HIS A 396 2.86 12.08 23.01
CA HIS A 396 3.12 10.65 23.12
C HIS A 396 1.99 9.90 23.84
N TYR A 397 1.91 8.61 23.57
CA TYR A 397 0.96 7.70 24.21
C TYR A 397 0.91 7.89 25.73
N GLY A 398 -0.28 8.05 26.28
CA GLY A 398 -0.51 8.29 27.70
C GLY A 398 -0.56 9.77 28.09
N ASN A 399 -0.26 10.71 27.19
CA ASN A 399 -0.42 12.15 27.43
C ASN A 399 -1.72 12.68 26.84
N ALA A 400 -2.24 13.75 27.43
CA ALA A 400 -3.43 14.44 26.92
C ALA A 400 -3.19 14.95 25.50
N GLY A 401 -4.18 14.78 24.63
CA GLY A 401 -4.09 15.17 23.21
C GLY A 401 -3.34 14.18 22.32
N ASN A 402 -2.94 13.02 22.85
CA ASN A 402 -2.42 11.93 21.99
C ASN A 402 -3.51 11.51 21.00
N ARG A 403 -3.10 11.22 19.77
CA ARG A 403 -3.98 10.78 18.69
C ARG A 403 -3.56 9.40 18.19
N THR A 404 -4.43 8.77 17.41
CA THR A 404 -4.20 7.41 16.91
C THR A 404 -3.99 7.37 15.39
N VAL A 405 -3.44 6.28 14.89
CA VAL A 405 -3.38 6.01 13.45
C VAL A 405 -4.78 5.99 12.81
N ALA A 406 -5.82 5.61 13.57
CA ALA A 406 -7.20 5.66 13.10
C ALA A 406 -7.66 7.10 12.79
N ASN A 407 -7.23 8.10 13.57
CA ASN A 407 -7.50 9.51 13.28
C ASN A 407 -6.86 9.96 11.96
N TRP A 408 -5.65 9.49 11.67
CA TRP A 408 -5.01 9.71 10.36
C TRP A 408 -5.81 9.06 9.23
N TYR A 409 -6.29 7.83 9.41
CA TYR A 409 -7.10 7.15 8.39
C TYR A 409 -8.46 7.86 8.19
N LEU A 410 -9.05 8.38 9.24
CA LEU A 410 -10.24 9.24 9.13
C LEU A 410 -9.94 10.54 8.38
N THR A 411 -8.74 11.10 8.54
CA THR A 411 -8.28 12.28 7.78
C THR A 411 -8.18 11.95 6.29
N LEU A 412 -7.58 10.82 5.93
CA LEU A 412 -7.49 10.37 4.54
C LEU A 412 -8.87 10.14 3.92
N LEU A 413 -9.79 9.52 4.66
CA LEU A 413 -11.16 9.31 4.20
C LEU A 413 -11.91 10.63 4.00
N ALA A 414 -11.79 11.58 4.92
CA ALA A 414 -12.38 12.90 4.78
C ALA A 414 -11.82 13.65 3.57
N ALA A 415 -10.49 13.67 3.41
CA ALA A 415 -9.81 14.27 2.26
C ALA A 415 -10.19 13.61 0.94
N ALA A 416 -10.48 12.30 0.96
CA ALA A 416 -10.94 11.54 -0.21
C ALA A 416 -12.42 11.78 -0.54
N GLY A 417 -13.17 12.51 0.29
CA GLY A 417 -14.60 12.77 0.11
C GLY A 417 -15.51 11.68 0.66
N ALA A 418 -15.01 10.78 1.52
CA ALA A 418 -15.75 9.71 2.16
C ALA A 418 -15.62 9.76 3.70
N PRO A 419 -16.00 10.86 4.35
CA PRO A 419 -15.82 11.04 5.78
C PRO A 419 -16.56 9.96 6.57
N ARG A 420 -15.94 9.50 7.67
CA ARG A 420 -16.51 8.52 8.59
C ARG A 420 -16.34 8.99 10.03
N ALA A 421 -17.26 8.56 10.89
CA ALA A 421 -17.18 8.87 12.32
C ALA A 421 -16.08 8.04 13.02
N ARG A 422 -15.84 6.83 12.58
CA ARG A 422 -14.89 5.89 13.19
C ARG A 422 -14.19 5.04 12.13
N PHE A 423 -12.97 4.61 12.46
CA PHE A 423 -12.21 3.63 11.70
C PHE A 423 -11.43 2.72 12.67
N GLY A 424 -11.31 1.43 12.36
CA GLY A 424 -10.63 0.46 13.20
C GLY A 424 -11.34 0.23 14.56
N VAL A 425 -10.54 -0.04 15.59
CA VAL A 425 -10.99 -0.33 16.96
C VAL A 425 -10.37 0.68 17.91
N ALA A 426 -11.16 1.19 18.86
CA ALA A 426 -10.66 2.13 19.86
C ALA A 426 -9.75 1.41 20.87
N ASP A 427 -8.67 2.08 21.31
CA ASP A 427 -7.83 1.64 22.42
C ASP A 427 -8.53 1.95 23.75
N PRO A 428 -8.89 0.93 24.55
CA PRO A 428 -9.58 1.14 25.82
C PRO A 428 -8.73 1.85 26.87
N SER A 429 -7.42 1.98 26.64
CA SER A 429 -6.48 2.65 27.54
C SER A 429 -6.27 4.14 27.22
N MET A 430 -6.92 4.66 26.17
CA MET A 430 -6.87 6.06 25.77
C MET A 430 -8.20 6.77 26.02
N ASP A 431 -8.16 8.10 26.22
CA ASP A 431 -9.38 8.89 26.32
C ASP A 431 -10.20 8.77 25.00
N PRO A 432 -11.48 8.37 25.05
CA PRO A 432 -12.32 8.24 23.86
C PRO A 432 -12.36 9.49 22.98
N LYS A 433 -12.29 10.70 23.56
CA LYS A 433 -12.32 11.98 22.82
C LYS A 433 -11.10 12.15 21.90
N ASP A 434 -9.95 11.60 22.27
CA ASP A 434 -8.69 11.71 21.52
C ASP A 434 -8.65 10.71 20.33
N GLN A 435 -9.60 9.78 20.25
CA GLN A 435 -9.68 8.72 19.25
C GLN A 435 -10.75 8.95 18.18
N ILE A 436 -11.56 10.00 18.29
CA ILE A 436 -12.64 10.29 17.34
C ILE A 436 -12.24 11.39 16.37
N GLY A 437 -12.81 11.31 15.15
CA GLY A 437 -12.66 12.31 14.10
C GLY A 437 -11.25 12.35 13.47
N PRO A 438 -11.12 13.14 12.42
CA PRO A 438 -9.85 13.33 11.72
C PRO A 438 -8.87 14.21 12.51
N LEU A 439 -7.63 14.26 12.02
CA LEU A 439 -6.61 15.22 12.44
C LEU A 439 -6.92 16.58 11.78
N GLY A 440 -7.52 17.51 12.51
CA GLY A 440 -8.00 18.79 11.97
C GLY A 440 -6.88 19.66 11.38
N GLU A 441 -5.67 19.53 11.92
CA GLU A 441 -4.47 20.25 11.47
C GLU A 441 -4.03 19.87 10.05
N LEU A 442 -4.53 18.72 9.56
CA LEU A 442 -4.20 18.18 8.25
C LEU A 442 -5.35 18.32 7.21
N LEU A 443 -6.48 18.93 7.57
CA LEU A 443 -7.63 19.17 6.68
C LEU A 443 -7.84 20.64 6.29
#